data_6456ea1520595c0449007cb6bb056b36
#
_entry.id   6456ea1520595c0449007cb6bb056b36
#
_cell.length_a   1.000
_cell.length_b   1.000
_cell.length_c   1.000
_cell.angle_alpha   90.00
_cell.angle_beta   90.00
_cell.angle_gamma   90.00
#
_symmetry.space_group_name_H-M   'P 1'
#
loop_
_entity.id
_entity.type
_entity.pdbx_description
1 polymer ?
#
loop_
_entity_poly.entity_id
_entity_poly.type
_entity_poly.pdbx_seq_one_letter_code
_entity_poly.pdbx_strand_id
1 'polypeptide(L)'
;MKNKILFLLAVSLMFSCSNKTEGLKTELVGKWKLIEVLADPGDGSGTFEPVRSNKTIEFKSNGILTTNNSLCGPYSDEMISSGTYENNTITTGCQDSNIATIFFELNNESLILNFISNEGYSQKFEKIN
;
A
#
# COMPACT_ATOMS: atom_id res chain seq x y z
N MET A 1 12.80 29.31 -61.37
CA MET A 1 13.39 28.11 -60.67
C MET A 1 12.80 28.10 -59.29
N LYS A 2 11.99 27.11 -59.04
CA LYS A 2 11.13 27.06 -57.85
C LYS A 2 11.73 26.03 -56.88
N ASN A 3 12.41 26.49 -55.84
CA ASN A 3 12.81 25.64 -54.74
C ASN A 3 11.63 25.45 -53.83
N LYS A 4 11.04 24.28 -53.89
CA LYS A 4 10.04 23.85 -52.91
C LYS A 4 10.80 23.29 -51.70
N ILE A 5 10.91 24.09 -50.65
CA ILE A 5 11.35 23.65 -49.34
C ILE A 5 10.18 22.87 -48.74
N LEU A 6 10.31 21.55 -48.72
CA LEU A 6 9.39 20.66 -48.02
C LEU A 6 9.70 20.73 -46.56
N PHE A 7 8.90 21.51 -45.81
CA PHE A 7 8.98 21.56 -44.35
C PHE A 7 8.36 20.26 -43.82
N LEU A 8 9.23 19.28 -43.50
CA LEU A 8 8.82 18.09 -42.83
C LEU A 8 8.59 18.40 -41.35
N LEU A 9 7.33 18.67 -41.02
CA LEU A 9 6.89 18.88 -39.62
C LEU A 9 6.92 17.52 -38.92
N ALA A 10 8.06 17.22 -38.28
CA ALA A 10 8.15 16.06 -37.38
C ALA A 10 7.32 16.33 -36.12
N VAL A 11 6.09 15.89 -36.14
CA VAL A 11 5.24 15.81 -34.94
C VAL A 11 5.82 14.70 -34.07
N SER A 12 6.69 15.07 -33.14
CA SER A 12 7.10 14.20 -32.05
C SER A 12 5.91 13.99 -31.13
N LEU A 13 5.24 12.87 -31.33
CA LEU A 13 4.28 12.34 -30.37
C LEU A 13 5.04 11.99 -29.10
N MET A 14 5.04 12.92 -28.15
CA MET A 14 5.43 12.66 -26.77
C MET A 14 4.42 11.66 -26.21
N PHE A 15 4.71 10.37 -26.33
CA PHE A 15 4.05 9.36 -25.53
C PHE A 15 4.44 9.61 -24.07
N SER A 16 3.63 10.41 -23.40
CA SER A 16 3.68 10.50 -21.94
C SER A 16 3.19 9.15 -21.41
N CYS A 17 4.12 8.23 -21.20
CA CYS A 17 3.89 7.09 -20.32
C CYS A 17 3.74 7.66 -18.92
N SER A 18 2.53 7.96 -18.46
CA SER A 18 2.26 8.12 -17.05
C SER A 18 2.42 6.74 -16.42
N ASN A 19 3.52 6.55 -15.70
CA ASN A 19 3.77 5.32 -14.99
C ASN A 19 2.68 5.15 -13.94
N LYS A 20 1.82 4.14 -14.10
CA LYS A 20 0.79 3.77 -13.10
C LYS A 20 1.39 3.62 -11.69
N THR A 21 2.65 3.23 -11.60
CA THR A 21 3.40 3.08 -10.35
C THR A 21 3.63 4.41 -9.62
N GLU A 22 3.88 5.51 -10.34
CA GLU A 22 4.06 6.83 -9.71
C GLU A 22 2.72 7.39 -9.21
N GLY A 23 1.64 7.19 -9.94
CA GLY A 23 0.29 7.57 -9.51
C GLY A 23 -0.12 6.86 -8.23
N LEU A 24 0.05 5.54 -8.18
CA LEU A 24 -0.24 4.73 -7.00
C LEU A 24 0.58 5.17 -5.78
N LYS A 25 1.87 5.47 -5.97
CA LYS A 25 2.74 5.96 -4.89
C LYS A 25 2.27 7.31 -4.35
N THR A 26 1.84 8.22 -5.20
CA THR A 26 1.33 9.54 -4.79
C THR A 26 0.04 9.41 -4.01
N GLU A 27 -0.86 8.51 -4.39
CA GLU A 27 -2.12 8.25 -3.69
C GLU A 27 -1.90 7.56 -2.34
N LEU A 28 -0.88 6.68 -2.25
CA LEU A 28 -0.54 5.93 -1.04
C LEU A 28 0.10 6.80 0.03
N VAL A 29 0.96 7.75 -0.37
CA VAL A 29 1.66 8.65 0.57
C VAL A 29 0.66 9.44 1.41
N GLY A 30 0.90 9.44 2.72
CA GLY A 30 0.05 10.10 3.71
C GLY A 30 -0.25 9.20 4.90
N LYS A 31 -1.18 9.65 5.72
CA LYS A 31 -1.55 9.01 6.98
C LYS A 31 -2.89 8.31 6.86
N TRP A 32 -2.95 7.11 7.38
CA TRP A 32 -4.08 6.19 7.30
C TRP A 32 -4.47 5.70 8.69
N LYS A 33 -5.76 5.60 8.97
CA LYS A 33 -6.31 5.13 10.25
C LYS A 33 -7.03 3.81 10.06
N LEU A 34 -6.79 2.85 10.94
CA LEU A 34 -7.48 1.56 10.98
C LEU A 34 -8.96 1.74 11.31
N ILE A 35 -9.84 1.21 10.46
CA ILE A 35 -11.29 1.31 10.59
C ILE A 35 -11.99 -0.05 10.66
N GLU A 36 -11.48 -1.07 9.98
CA GLU A 36 -12.08 -2.41 9.94
C GLU A 36 -11.00 -3.48 9.98
N VAL A 37 -11.34 -4.64 10.50
CA VAL A 37 -10.49 -5.83 10.53
C VAL A 37 -11.29 -7.01 9.99
N LEU A 38 -10.65 -7.83 9.16
CA LEU A 38 -11.12 -9.14 8.76
C LEU A 38 -10.29 -10.19 9.48
N ALA A 39 -10.93 -11.08 10.22
CA ALA A 39 -10.34 -12.29 10.77
C ALA A 39 -11.16 -13.47 10.26
N ASP A 40 -10.57 -14.26 9.37
CA ASP A 40 -11.22 -15.43 8.78
C ASP A 40 -10.94 -16.65 9.63
N PRO A 41 -11.94 -17.49 9.95
CA PRO A 41 -11.71 -18.73 10.70
C PRO A 41 -11.01 -19.85 9.88
N GLY A 42 -10.56 -19.54 8.66
CA GLY A 42 -9.86 -20.47 7.77
C GLY A 42 -10.74 -21.14 6.72
N ASP A 43 -12.01 -20.76 6.63
CA ASP A 43 -12.98 -21.30 5.66
C ASP A 43 -13.42 -20.30 4.57
N GLY A 44 -12.85 -19.10 4.58
CA GLY A 44 -13.17 -18.02 3.64
C GLY A 44 -14.47 -17.28 3.93
N SER A 45 -15.09 -17.50 5.11
CA SER A 45 -16.34 -16.84 5.50
C SER A 45 -16.14 -15.49 6.18
N GLY A 46 -14.90 -15.11 6.48
CA GLY A 46 -14.56 -13.87 7.16
C GLY A 46 -15.01 -12.63 6.39
N THR A 47 -15.51 -11.64 7.12
CA THR A 47 -15.91 -10.34 6.59
C THR A 47 -15.21 -9.22 7.37
N PHE A 48 -15.11 -8.03 6.76
CA PHE A 48 -14.61 -6.86 7.45
C PHE A 48 -15.59 -6.37 8.49
N GLU A 49 -15.12 -6.26 9.74
CA GLU A 49 -15.90 -5.76 10.87
C GLU A 49 -15.31 -4.45 11.38
N PRO A 50 -16.15 -3.43 11.67
CA PRO A 50 -15.68 -2.16 12.20
C PRO A 50 -14.96 -2.32 13.55
N VAL A 51 -13.84 -1.62 13.71
CA VAL A 51 -13.09 -1.59 14.97
C VAL A 51 -12.88 -0.17 15.46
N ARG A 52 -12.87 -0.01 16.77
CA ARG A 52 -12.44 1.23 17.42
C ARG A 52 -10.94 1.13 17.70
N SER A 53 -10.14 1.80 16.90
CA SER A 53 -8.69 1.75 17.01
C SER A 53 -8.08 3.14 16.84
N ASN A 54 -6.99 3.37 17.58
CA ASN A 54 -6.12 4.53 17.39
C ASN A 54 -4.90 4.21 16.52
N LYS A 55 -4.82 2.99 15.96
CA LYS A 55 -3.74 2.59 15.07
C LYS A 55 -3.75 3.45 13.81
N THR A 56 -2.59 4.03 13.51
CA THR A 56 -2.34 4.76 12.28
C THR A 56 -1.08 4.26 11.61
N ILE A 57 -1.05 4.34 10.29
CA ILE A 57 0.13 4.07 9.46
C ILE A 57 0.39 5.31 8.62
N GLU A 58 1.64 5.70 8.46
CA GLU A 58 2.07 6.79 7.60
C GLU A 58 3.05 6.29 6.55
N PHE A 59 2.68 6.42 5.29
CA PHE A 59 3.53 6.14 4.14
C PHE A 59 4.25 7.42 3.71
N LYS A 60 5.57 7.39 3.67
CA LYS A 60 6.43 8.50 3.26
C LYS A 60 6.88 8.32 1.83
N SER A 61 7.12 9.40 1.11
CA SER A 61 7.52 9.37 -0.30
C SER A 61 8.86 8.67 -0.56
N ASN A 62 9.70 8.50 0.46
CA ASN A 62 11.00 7.83 0.38
C ASN A 62 10.94 6.29 0.49
N GLY A 63 9.76 5.68 0.48
CA GLY A 63 9.60 4.22 0.60
C GLY A 63 9.63 3.67 2.03
N ILE A 64 9.58 4.56 3.03
CA ILE A 64 9.48 4.18 4.45
C ILE A 64 8.05 4.35 4.93
N LEU A 65 7.59 3.43 5.77
CA LEU A 65 6.35 3.60 6.52
C LEU A 65 6.61 3.51 8.01
N THR A 66 5.76 4.17 8.77
CA THR A 66 5.79 4.15 10.24
C THR A 66 4.38 3.95 10.79
N THR A 67 4.25 3.39 11.98
CA THR A 67 2.98 3.23 12.68
C THR A 67 3.14 3.58 14.16
N ASN A 68 2.07 3.96 14.80
CA ASN A 68 2.01 4.12 16.25
C ASN A 68 1.71 2.82 16.99
N ASN A 69 1.73 1.69 16.29
CA ASN A 69 1.46 0.36 16.80
C ASN A 69 2.48 -0.63 16.19
N SER A 70 2.22 -1.93 16.21
CA SER A 70 3.07 -2.92 15.55
C SER A 70 2.66 -3.18 14.09
N LEU A 71 3.67 -3.43 13.24
CA LEU A 71 3.51 -3.98 11.90
C LEU A 71 3.50 -5.52 11.90
N CYS A 72 4.02 -6.16 12.95
CA CYS A 72 3.94 -7.61 13.09
C CYS A 72 2.50 -8.02 13.38
N GLY A 73 2.02 -9.06 12.76
CA GLY A 73 0.61 -9.46 12.80
C GLY A 73 0.00 -9.56 14.22
N PRO A 74 -1.31 -9.74 14.30
CA PRO A 74 -2.05 -9.64 15.57
C PRO A 74 -1.68 -10.69 16.60
N TYR A 75 -0.99 -11.73 16.18
CA TYR A 75 -0.58 -12.87 17.04
C TYR A 75 0.89 -12.80 17.44
N SER A 76 1.57 -11.69 17.17
CA SER A 76 2.97 -11.46 17.54
C SER A 76 3.06 -10.43 18.65
N ASP A 77 3.89 -10.71 19.64
CA ASP A 77 4.24 -9.77 20.72
C ASP A 77 5.33 -8.77 20.29
N GLU A 78 5.83 -8.90 19.06
CA GLU A 78 6.85 -7.98 18.54
C GLU A 78 6.27 -6.59 18.26
N MET A 79 7.00 -5.57 18.67
CA MET A 79 6.63 -4.16 18.50
C MET A 79 7.51 -3.49 17.45
N ILE A 80 7.34 -3.86 16.19
CA ILE A 80 8.01 -3.23 15.04
C ILE A 80 7.14 -2.10 14.49
N SER A 81 7.59 -0.87 14.64
CA SER A 81 6.82 0.34 14.28
C SER A 81 7.25 1.00 12.97
N SER A 82 8.18 0.40 12.24
CA SER A 82 8.62 0.91 10.93
C SER A 82 8.96 -0.22 9.97
N GLY A 83 8.86 0.09 8.68
CA GLY A 83 9.21 -0.83 7.61
C GLY A 83 9.49 -0.06 6.33
N THR A 84 9.74 -0.79 5.26
CA THR A 84 9.87 -0.26 3.91
C THR A 84 8.76 -0.78 3.03
N TYR A 85 8.40 -0.03 2.00
CA TYR A 85 7.41 -0.48 1.03
C TYR A 85 7.91 -0.26 -0.39
N GLU A 86 7.61 -1.21 -1.24
CA GLU A 86 7.87 -1.16 -2.68
C GLU A 86 6.81 -1.97 -3.41
N ASN A 87 6.36 -1.47 -4.56
CA ASN A 87 5.25 -2.06 -5.30
C ASN A 87 4.01 -2.24 -4.38
N ASN A 88 3.48 -3.43 -4.25
CA ASN A 88 2.34 -3.74 -3.36
C ASN A 88 2.76 -4.50 -2.10
N THR A 89 4.00 -4.33 -1.66
CA THR A 89 4.60 -5.09 -0.58
C THR A 89 5.21 -4.19 0.48
N ILE A 90 4.95 -4.50 1.74
CA ILE A 90 5.62 -3.93 2.91
C ILE A 90 6.57 -4.99 3.46
N THR A 91 7.81 -4.60 3.69
CA THR A 91 8.81 -5.43 4.36
C THR A 91 9.06 -4.87 5.75
N THR A 92 8.97 -5.74 6.76
CA THR A 92 9.15 -5.39 8.17
C THR A 92 10.37 -6.09 8.75
N GLY A 93 10.77 -5.68 9.96
CA GLY A 93 11.80 -6.34 10.73
C GLY A 93 11.28 -7.46 11.67
N CYS A 94 10.04 -7.92 11.48
CA CYS A 94 9.48 -9.00 12.27
C CYS A 94 10.31 -10.29 12.11
N GLN A 95 10.58 -11.01 13.20
CA GLN A 95 11.46 -12.18 13.18
C GLN A 95 10.84 -13.38 12.46
N ASP A 96 9.52 -13.55 12.57
CA ASP A 96 8.81 -14.55 11.79
C ASP A 96 8.74 -14.12 10.33
N SER A 97 9.37 -14.90 9.45
CA SER A 97 9.40 -14.62 8.01
C SER A 97 8.01 -14.58 7.36
N ASN A 98 7.02 -15.26 7.93
CA ASN A 98 5.64 -15.24 7.43
C ASN A 98 4.96 -13.89 7.67
N ILE A 99 5.32 -13.20 8.74
CA ILE A 99 4.78 -11.88 9.09
C ILE A 99 5.74 -10.72 8.77
N ALA A 100 6.93 -11.02 8.26
CA ALA A 100 7.89 -10.01 7.81
C ALA A 100 7.46 -9.32 6.50
N THR A 101 6.56 -9.93 5.74
CA THR A 101 6.03 -9.42 4.49
C THR A 101 4.52 -9.24 4.59
N ILE A 102 4.04 -8.04 4.26
CA ILE A 102 2.62 -7.70 4.21
C ILE A 102 2.30 -7.24 2.80
N PHE A 103 1.28 -7.79 2.20
CA PHE A 103 0.76 -7.32 0.92
C PHE A 103 -0.27 -6.23 1.15
N PHE A 104 -0.31 -5.22 0.28
CA PHE A 104 -1.33 -4.19 0.39
C PHE A 104 -2.03 -3.91 -0.93
N GLU A 105 -3.26 -3.47 -0.82
CA GLU A 105 -4.10 -3.03 -1.93
C GLU A 105 -4.64 -1.64 -1.64
N LEU A 106 -4.57 -0.78 -2.63
CA LEU A 106 -5.16 0.56 -2.58
C LEU A 106 -6.38 0.59 -3.49
N ASN A 107 -7.55 0.83 -2.91
CA ASN A 107 -8.84 0.92 -3.61
C ASN A 107 -9.48 2.28 -3.33
N ASN A 108 -9.43 3.20 -4.29
CA ASN A 108 -9.99 4.55 -4.16
C ASN A 108 -9.54 5.26 -2.87
N GLU A 109 -10.37 5.22 -1.82
CA GLU A 109 -10.12 5.90 -0.55
C GLU A 109 -9.74 4.95 0.59
N SER A 110 -9.55 3.66 0.32
CA SER A 110 -9.21 2.65 1.33
C SER A 110 -7.92 1.92 1.00
N LEU A 111 -7.17 1.62 2.05
CA LEU A 111 -5.97 0.81 2.02
C LEU A 111 -6.23 -0.48 2.79
N ILE A 112 -5.97 -1.62 2.17
CA ILE A 112 -6.09 -2.93 2.80
C ILE A 112 -4.70 -3.53 2.96
N LEU A 113 -4.35 -3.94 4.17
CA LEU A 113 -3.17 -4.72 4.47
C LEU A 113 -3.55 -6.17 4.65
N ASN A 114 -2.97 -7.06 3.86
CA ASN A 114 -3.19 -8.50 3.90
C ASN A 114 -1.97 -9.16 4.54
N PHE A 115 -2.17 -9.78 5.69
CA PHE A 115 -1.13 -10.48 6.43
C PHE A 115 -1.08 -11.94 6.02
N ILE A 116 0.13 -12.48 5.90
CA ILE A 116 0.31 -13.91 5.64
C ILE A 116 0.00 -14.66 6.94
N SER A 117 -1.08 -15.41 6.94
CA SER A 117 -1.50 -16.23 8.09
C SER A 117 -2.25 -17.45 7.61
N ASN A 118 -2.31 -18.51 8.43
CA ASN A 118 -3.07 -19.73 8.13
C ASN A 118 -4.58 -19.46 8.09
N GLU A 119 -5.03 -18.51 8.91
CA GLU A 119 -6.38 -17.96 8.92
C GLU A 119 -6.31 -16.59 8.32
N GLY A 120 -7.11 -16.26 7.32
CA GLY A 120 -7.06 -14.97 6.63
C GLY A 120 -7.17 -13.81 7.63
N TYR A 121 -6.21 -12.89 7.60
CA TYR A 121 -6.23 -11.68 8.42
C TYR A 121 -5.90 -10.46 7.57
N SER A 122 -6.76 -9.46 7.64
CA SER A 122 -6.58 -8.20 6.92
C SER A 122 -7.01 -7.01 7.76
N GLN A 123 -6.38 -5.90 7.52
CA GLN A 123 -6.70 -4.61 8.15
C GLN A 123 -7.06 -3.60 7.08
N LYS A 124 -8.16 -2.88 7.25
CA LYS A 124 -8.62 -1.84 6.33
C LYS A 124 -8.50 -0.47 6.98
N PHE A 125 -7.91 0.43 6.24
CA PHE A 125 -7.62 1.80 6.67
C PHE A 125 -8.31 2.81 5.78
N GLU A 126 -8.69 3.94 6.35
CA GLU A 126 -9.12 5.14 5.65
C GLU A 126 -8.02 6.21 5.69
N LYS A 127 -7.93 7.02 4.64
CA LYS A 127 -6.98 8.12 4.58
C LYS A 127 -7.44 9.27 5.45
N ILE A 128 -6.54 9.79 6.28
CA ILE A 128 -6.84 10.93 7.17
C ILE A 128 -5.98 12.17 6.88
N ASN A 129 -4.92 12.03 6.11
CA ASN A 129 -4.09 13.13 5.60
C ASN A 129 -3.33 12.70 4.35
#